data_47c0437847a0e6048756ba592cd71708
#
_entry.id   47c0437847a0e6048756ba592cd71708
#
_cell.length_a   1.000
_cell.length_b   1.000
_cell.length_c   1.000
_cell.angle_alpha   90.00
_cell.angle_beta   90.00
_cell.angle_gamma   90.00
#
_symmetry.space_group_name_H-M   'P 1'
#
loop_
_entity.id
_entity.type
_entity.pdbx_description
1 polymer ?
#
loop_
_entity_poly.entity_id
_entity_poly.type
_entity_poly.pdbx_seq_one_letter_code
_entity_poly.pdbx_strand_id
1 'polypeptide(L)'
;MGKAATLPYRVDMFTGIVEEAGVIEKIAPTKKSIELTVRAKVCGRGVKIGDSVAVNGCCLTAVKITTRGGTKLIQFDLLQESWRRTNFQFAQIGSLVNLERSLRANGELGGHFVTGHVDGLGKIIKWERAGKDHVLDIAAPADVMKYLVFKGSVAVDGISLTVAAVAKKSFRIWIIPHTFEVTVLRERKVGDAVNLEADLLGKYVEKFLAGRKA
;
A
#
# COMPACT_ATOMS: atom_id res chain seq x y z
N MET A 1 -13.04 -29.26 26.44
CA MET A 1 -13.56 -27.87 26.26
C MET A 1 -12.39 -26.97 25.96
N GLY A 2 -12.12 -26.75 24.67
CA GLY A 2 -11.06 -25.84 24.22
C GLY A 2 -11.50 -24.38 24.43
N LYS A 3 -10.71 -23.62 25.17
CA LYS A 3 -10.91 -22.16 25.27
C LYS A 3 -10.72 -21.59 23.85
N ALA A 4 -11.79 -21.07 23.26
CA ALA A 4 -11.69 -20.22 22.08
C ALA A 4 -10.79 -19.04 22.46
N ALA A 5 -9.59 -18.96 21.89
CA ALA A 5 -8.75 -17.80 22.02
C ALA A 5 -9.51 -16.64 21.37
N THR A 6 -10.05 -15.72 22.17
CA THR A 6 -10.54 -14.45 21.71
C THR A 6 -9.33 -13.71 21.14
N LEU A 7 -9.22 -13.67 19.81
CA LEU A 7 -8.25 -12.79 19.16
C LEU A 7 -8.57 -11.37 19.61
N PRO A 8 -7.61 -10.62 20.17
CA PRO A 8 -7.86 -9.22 20.50
C PRO A 8 -8.28 -8.52 19.21
N TYR A 9 -9.35 -7.73 19.29
CA TYR A 9 -9.83 -6.91 18.18
C TYR A 9 -8.68 -5.98 17.78
N ARG A 10 -8.01 -6.29 16.69
CA ARG A 10 -6.95 -5.44 16.14
C ARG A 10 -7.58 -4.60 15.04
N VAL A 11 -7.52 -3.30 15.20
CA VAL A 11 -7.78 -2.39 14.08
C VAL A 11 -6.47 -2.32 13.32
N ASP A 12 -6.42 -3.00 12.17
CA ASP A 12 -5.27 -2.93 11.28
C ASP A 12 -5.32 -1.59 10.56
N MET A 13 -4.50 -0.65 11.02
CA MET A 13 -4.33 0.69 10.49
C MET A 13 -2.87 0.90 10.14
N PHE A 14 -2.63 1.63 9.07
CA PHE A 14 -1.32 2.06 8.62
C PHE A 14 -1.28 3.59 8.52
N THR A 15 -0.13 4.15 8.28
CA THR A 15 0.09 5.59 8.20
C THR A 15 0.50 6.05 6.81
N GLY A 16 0.90 5.11 5.96
CA GLY A 16 1.51 5.39 4.66
C GLY A 16 2.98 5.82 4.76
N ILE A 17 3.61 5.59 5.91
CA ILE A 17 5.05 5.77 6.09
C ILE A 17 5.75 4.43 5.88
N VAL A 18 6.31 4.26 4.69
CA VAL A 18 7.00 3.04 4.28
C VAL A 18 8.26 2.84 5.13
N GLU A 19 8.42 1.65 5.73
CA GLU A 19 9.57 1.31 6.56
C GLU A 19 10.75 0.78 5.73
N GLU A 20 10.46 0.07 4.64
CA GLU A 20 11.46 -0.43 3.68
C GLU A 20 10.83 -0.86 2.36
N ALA A 21 11.65 -0.96 1.32
CA ALA A 21 11.32 -1.71 0.11
C ALA A 21 11.83 -3.15 0.25
N GLY A 22 10.91 -4.09 0.48
CA GLY A 22 11.19 -5.52 0.51
C GLY A 22 11.28 -6.12 -0.88
N VAL A 23 11.70 -7.39 -0.99
CA VAL A 23 11.87 -8.10 -2.27
C VAL A 23 10.95 -9.30 -2.31
N ILE A 24 10.22 -9.49 -3.40
CA ILE A 24 9.43 -10.69 -3.64
C ILE A 24 10.37 -11.87 -3.91
N GLU A 25 10.34 -12.88 -3.05
CA GLU A 25 11.16 -14.09 -3.16
C GLU A 25 10.40 -15.25 -3.82
N LYS A 26 9.07 -15.28 -3.68
CA LYS A 26 8.25 -16.36 -4.23
C LYS A 26 6.85 -15.85 -4.56
N ILE A 27 6.33 -16.30 -5.69
CA ILE A 27 4.93 -16.20 -6.09
C ILE A 27 4.50 -17.61 -6.48
N ALA A 28 3.57 -18.21 -5.76
CA ALA A 28 3.09 -19.57 -6.02
C ALA A 28 1.56 -19.62 -6.05
N PRO A 29 0.95 -19.69 -7.25
CA PRO A 29 -0.48 -19.92 -7.37
C PRO A 29 -0.86 -21.26 -6.73
N THR A 30 -1.93 -21.27 -5.95
CA THR A 30 -2.59 -22.45 -5.40
C THR A 30 -3.99 -22.60 -6.01
N LYS A 31 -4.72 -23.67 -5.63
CA LYS A 31 -6.11 -23.84 -6.10
C LYS A 31 -7.06 -22.74 -5.59
N LYS A 32 -6.76 -22.09 -4.46
CA LYS A 32 -7.67 -21.13 -3.79
C LYS A 32 -7.08 -19.73 -3.60
N SER A 33 -5.75 -19.61 -3.59
CA SER A 33 -5.04 -18.38 -3.26
C SER A 33 -3.74 -18.27 -4.04
N ILE A 34 -3.01 -17.20 -3.83
CA ILE A 34 -1.64 -17.02 -4.31
C ILE A 34 -0.76 -16.81 -3.09
N GLU A 35 0.19 -17.73 -2.89
CA GLU A 35 1.23 -17.57 -1.87
C GLU A 35 2.26 -16.53 -2.35
N LEU A 36 2.38 -15.44 -1.63
CA LEU A 36 3.38 -14.42 -1.83
C LEU A 36 4.39 -14.47 -0.68
N THR A 37 5.67 -14.63 -0.97
CA THR A 37 6.72 -14.55 0.05
C THR A 37 7.59 -13.32 -0.23
N VAL A 38 7.73 -12.46 0.78
CA VAL A 38 8.51 -11.23 0.71
C VAL A 38 9.66 -11.29 1.71
N ARG A 39 10.85 -10.93 1.26
CA ARG A 39 12.02 -10.75 2.11
C ARG A 39 12.01 -9.34 2.69
N ALA A 40 12.04 -9.27 4.04
CA ALA A 40 12.00 -8.05 4.83
C ALA A 40 13.15 -8.03 5.86
N LYS A 41 13.83 -6.89 5.97
CA LYS A 41 14.93 -6.69 6.92
C LYS A 41 14.49 -5.84 8.11
N VAL A 42 13.93 -4.67 7.87
CA VAL A 42 13.48 -3.72 8.89
C VAL A 42 12.06 -4.07 9.34
N CYS A 43 11.11 -4.07 8.41
CA CYS A 43 9.71 -4.38 8.66
C CYS A 43 9.52 -5.80 9.27
N GLY A 44 10.39 -6.75 8.88
CA GLY A 44 10.37 -8.11 9.44
C GLY A 44 10.70 -8.19 10.93
N ARG A 45 11.26 -7.14 11.55
CA ARG A 45 11.59 -7.13 12.98
C ARG A 45 10.31 -6.95 13.81
N GLY A 46 9.97 -7.99 14.58
CA GLY A 46 8.81 -7.96 15.48
C GLY A 46 7.47 -8.33 14.85
N VAL A 47 7.39 -8.58 13.54
CA VAL A 47 6.21 -9.17 12.90
C VAL A 47 6.03 -10.59 13.37
N LYS A 48 4.79 -10.97 13.70
CA LYS A 48 4.36 -12.31 14.13
C LYS A 48 3.34 -12.87 13.16
N ILE A 49 3.16 -14.17 13.16
CA ILE A 49 2.05 -14.82 12.44
C ILE A 49 0.73 -14.24 12.95
N GLY A 50 -0.15 -13.86 12.03
CA GLY A 50 -1.41 -13.19 12.30
C GLY A 50 -1.32 -11.65 12.32
N ASP A 51 -0.12 -11.06 12.25
CA ASP A 51 0.00 -9.60 12.11
C ASP A 51 -0.29 -9.16 10.68
N SER A 52 -0.86 -7.96 10.53
CA SER A 52 -1.06 -7.32 9.24
C SER A 52 0.16 -6.49 8.85
N VAL A 53 0.52 -6.58 7.58
CA VAL A 53 1.58 -5.80 6.93
C VAL A 53 1.01 -5.21 5.64
N ALA A 54 1.17 -3.92 5.43
CA ALA A 54 0.88 -3.29 4.15
C ALA A 54 2.02 -3.64 3.17
N VAL A 55 1.67 -4.29 2.07
CA VAL A 55 2.58 -4.63 0.98
C VAL A 55 2.13 -3.87 -0.26
N ASN A 56 2.91 -2.91 -0.75
CA ASN A 56 2.47 -1.92 -1.75
C ASN A 56 1.09 -1.33 -1.43
N GLY A 57 0.84 -1.01 -0.14
CA GLY A 57 -0.43 -0.46 0.33
C GLY A 57 -1.59 -1.47 0.40
N CYS A 58 -1.36 -2.75 0.15
CA CYS A 58 -2.36 -3.79 0.35
C CYS A 58 -2.16 -4.45 1.71
N CYS A 59 -3.18 -4.43 2.57
CA CYS A 59 -3.15 -5.08 3.87
C CYS A 59 -3.16 -6.61 3.71
N LEU A 60 -2.10 -7.27 4.14
CA LEU A 60 -1.93 -8.72 4.06
C LEU A 60 -1.59 -9.29 5.43
N THR A 61 -2.19 -10.44 5.74
CA THR A 61 -1.91 -11.14 7.01
C THR A 61 -0.72 -12.08 6.86
N ALA A 62 0.27 -11.96 7.73
CA ALA A 62 1.41 -12.86 7.77
C ALA A 62 0.98 -14.26 8.22
N VAL A 63 1.10 -15.27 7.36
CA VAL A 63 0.69 -16.65 7.65
C VAL A 63 1.87 -17.56 8.00
N LYS A 64 3.07 -17.21 7.56
CA LYS A 64 4.31 -17.92 7.88
C LYS A 64 5.48 -16.97 7.90
N ILE A 65 6.40 -17.18 8.83
CA ILE A 65 7.62 -16.38 8.94
C ILE A 65 8.79 -17.31 9.11
N THR A 66 9.81 -17.16 8.27
CA THR A 66 11.07 -17.88 8.40
C THR A 66 12.23 -16.89 8.45
N THR A 67 13.37 -17.32 8.97
CA THR A 67 14.58 -16.48 9.01
C THR A 67 15.64 -17.08 8.11
N ARG A 68 16.24 -16.26 7.26
CA ARG A 68 17.36 -16.67 6.39
C ARG A 68 18.38 -15.54 6.33
N GLY A 69 19.62 -15.83 6.75
CA GLY A 69 20.73 -14.86 6.69
C GLY A 69 20.46 -13.53 7.42
N GLY A 70 19.78 -13.57 8.58
CA GLY A 70 19.46 -12.36 9.36
C GLY A 70 18.28 -11.54 8.84
N THR A 71 17.64 -11.94 7.73
CA THR A 71 16.42 -11.34 7.19
C THR A 71 15.21 -12.25 7.43
N LYS A 72 14.02 -11.68 7.43
CA LYS A 72 12.76 -12.43 7.52
C LYS A 72 12.19 -12.66 6.12
N LEU A 73 11.68 -13.86 5.93
CA LEU A 73 10.81 -14.22 4.80
C LEU A 73 9.41 -14.32 5.35
N ILE A 74 8.54 -13.40 4.96
CA ILE A 74 7.15 -13.33 5.41
C ILE A 74 6.28 -13.84 4.26
N GLN A 75 5.49 -14.87 4.52
CA GLN A 75 4.53 -15.41 3.57
C GLN A 75 3.14 -14.87 3.86
N PHE A 76 2.44 -14.53 2.81
CA PHE A 76 1.06 -14.07 2.78
C PHE A 76 0.25 -14.95 1.83
N ASP A 77 -1.03 -15.16 2.13
CA ASP A 77 -1.97 -15.83 1.24
C ASP A 77 -2.95 -14.80 0.67
N LEU A 78 -2.78 -14.47 -0.60
CA LEU A 78 -3.62 -13.51 -1.30
C LEU A 78 -4.83 -14.20 -1.94
N LEU A 79 -6.00 -13.59 -1.75
CA LEU A 79 -7.17 -13.99 -2.53
C LEU A 79 -6.96 -13.66 -4.01
N GLN A 80 -7.56 -14.43 -4.90
CA GLN A 80 -7.52 -14.16 -6.36
C GLN A 80 -8.03 -12.75 -6.70
N GLU A 81 -9.03 -12.26 -5.96
CA GLU A 81 -9.54 -10.90 -6.14
C GLU A 81 -8.47 -9.86 -5.81
N SER A 82 -7.83 -9.96 -4.64
CA SER A 82 -6.76 -9.04 -4.22
C SER A 82 -5.61 -9.02 -5.23
N TRP A 83 -5.24 -10.20 -5.76
CA TRP A 83 -4.23 -10.29 -6.82
C TRP A 83 -4.62 -9.51 -8.07
N ARG A 84 -5.85 -9.71 -8.57
CA ARG A 84 -6.33 -9.08 -9.82
C ARG A 84 -6.60 -7.59 -9.67
N ARG A 85 -6.95 -7.11 -8.48
CA ARG A 85 -7.30 -5.71 -8.22
C ARG A 85 -6.11 -4.84 -7.82
N THR A 86 -4.95 -5.44 -7.65
CA THR A 86 -3.72 -4.74 -7.25
C THR A 86 -2.61 -4.91 -8.28
N ASN A 87 -1.55 -4.11 -8.15
CA ASN A 87 -0.39 -4.22 -9.02
C ASN A 87 0.43 -5.50 -8.82
N PHE A 88 0.05 -6.37 -7.89
CA PHE A 88 0.66 -7.68 -7.74
C PHE A 88 0.52 -8.53 -9.01
N GLN A 89 -0.54 -8.35 -9.80
CA GLN A 89 -0.72 -9.08 -11.08
C GLN A 89 0.43 -8.86 -12.06
N PHE A 90 1.20 -7.79 -11.91
CA PHE A 90 2.37 -7.45 -12.74
C PHE A 90 3.69 -7.77 -12.03
N ALA A 91 3.64 -8.21 -10.77
CA ALA A 91 4.83 -8.48 -9.98
C ALA A 91 5.52 -9.77 -10.41
N GLN A 92 6.84 -9.79 -10.27
CA GLN A 92 7.70 -10.92 -10.55
C GLN A 92 8.59 -11.21 -9.34
N ILE A 93 9.17 -12.40 -9.30
CA ILE A 93 10.24 -12.71 -8.34
C ILE A 93 11.39 -11.72 -8.57
N GLY A 94 11.88 -11.11 -7.48
CA GLY A 94 12.86 -10.03 -7.52
C GLY A 94 12.26 -8.62 -7.50
N SER A 95 10.95 -8.45 -7.81
CA SER A 95 10.30 -7.12 -7.72
C SER A 95 10.38 -6.55 -6.31
N LEU A 96 10.58 -5.24 -6.21
CA LEU A 96 10.48 -4.51 -4.96
C LEU A 96 9.02 -4.23 -4.60
N VAL A 97 8.72 -4.27 -3.30
CA VAL A 97 7.43 -3.90 -2.73
C VAL A 97 7.63 -3.04 -1.48
N ASN A 98 6.86 -1.97 -1.34
CA ASN A 98 6.85 -1.16 -0.12
C ASN A 98 6.26 -1.97 1.03
N LEU A 99 6.86 -1.88 2.21
CA LEU A 99 6.43 -2.57 3.41
C LEU A 99 6.22 -1.56 4.53
N GLU A 100 5.09 -1.71 5.24
CA GLU A 100 4.78 -1.00 6.47
C GLU A 100 4.07 -1.96 7.42
N ARG A 101 4.46 -1.98 8.69
CA ARG A 101 3.76 -2.72 9.75
C ARG A 101 2.53 -1.95 10.21
N SER A 102 1.51 -2.66 10.69
CA SER A 102 0.34 -2.00 11.28
C SER A 102 0.74 -1.06 12.42
N LEU A 103 0.06 0.10 12.47
CA LEU A 103 0.24 1.12 13.48
C LEU A 103 -0.05 0.54 14.87
N ARG A 104 0.85 0.74 15.81
CA ARG A 104 0.63 0.37 17.22
C ARG A 104 -0.21 1.43 17.93
N ALA A 105 -0.92 1.04 18.99
CA ALA A 105 -1.77 1.97 19.77
C ALA A 105 -1.02 3.18 20.35
N ASN A 106 0.29 3.05 20.56
CA ASN A 106 1.18 4.13 21.01
C ASN A 106 2.10 4.65 19.89
N GLY A 107 1.81 4.32 18.63
CA GLY A 107 2.58 4.77 17.47
C GLY A 107 2.17 6.17 17.02
N GLU A 108 3.03 6.80 16.24
CA GLU A 108 2.79 8.11 15.67
C GLU A 108 2.08 8.01 14.31
N LEU A 109 1.10 8.86 14.05
CA LEU A 109 0.46 9.01 12.75
C LEU A 109 1.26 9.99 11.90
N GLY A 110 2.34 9.53 11.28
CA GLY A 110 3.24 10.37 10.49
C GLY A 110 2.71 10.78 9.10
N GLY A 111 1.72 10.06 8.57
CA GLY A 111 1.07 10.34 7.27
C GLY A 111 -0.40 10.65 7.43
N HIS A 112 -1.27 9.76 6.94
CA HIS A 112 -2.73 9.84 7.11
C HIS A 112 -3.30 8.46 7.46
N PHE A 113 -4.61 8.34 7.65
CA PHE A 113 -5.25 7.06 7.92
C PHE A 113 -5.28 6.20 6.65
N VAL A 114 -4.44 5.17 6.61
CA VAL A 114 -4.36 4.20 5.51
C VAL A 114 -4.85 2.86 6.04
N THR A 115 -5.83 2.27 5.35
CA THR A 115 -6.41 0.98 5.77
C THR A 115 -5.74 -0.21 5.11
N GLY A 116 -5.04 0.01 4.00
CA GLY A 116 -4.48 -1.04 3.17
C GLY A 116 -5.53 -1.69 2.26
N HIS A 117 -6.67 -1.05 2.08
CA HIS A 117 -7.73 -1.49 1.18
C HIS A 117 -7.69 -0.71 -0.12
N VAL A 118 -6.96 -1.26 -1.09
CA VAL A 118 -6.74 -0.64 -2.40
C VAL A 118 -8.06 -0.40 -3.12
N ASP A 119 -8.34 0.87 -3.46
CA ASP A 119 -9.56 1.27 -4.19
C ASP A 119 -9.45 0.98 -5.69
N GLY A 120 -8.24 1.05 -6.24
CA GLY A 120 -8.02 0.82 -7.66
C GLY A 120 -6.57 0.96 -8.08
N LEU A 121 -6.33 0.72 -9.36
CA LEU A 121 -5.03 0.89 -9.98
C LEU A 121 -4.95 2.25 -10.68
N GLY A 122 -3.88 2.98 -10.39
CA GLY A 122 -3.43 4.11 -11.17
C GLY A 122 -2.38 3.70 -12.20
N LYS A 123 -2.14 4.56 -13.18
CA LYS A 123 -1.07 4.41 -14.16
C LYS A 123 -0.19 5.65 -14.15
N ILE A 124 1.11 5.50 -13.97
CA ILE A 124 2.06 6.60 -14.10
C ILE A 124 2.08 7.06 -15.56
N ILE A 125 1.66 8.29 -15.82
CA ILE A 125 1.60 8.89 -17.17
C ILE A 125 2.69 9.93 -17.39
N LYS A 126 3.31 10.40 -16.32
CA LYS A 126 4.44 11.32 -16.36
C LYS A 126 5.36 11.04 -15.19
N TRP A 127 6.66 11.08 -15.43
CA TRP A 127 7.71 10.97 -14.44
C TRP A 127 8.85 11.88 -14.85
N GLU A 128 9.12 12.93 -14.10
CA GLU A 128 10.16 13.89 -14.41
C GLU A 128 10.97 14.27 -13.17
N ARG A 129 12.26 14.49 -13.35
CA ARG A 129 13.09 15.09 -12.32
C ARG A 129 12.95 16.62 -12.40
N ALA A 130 12.65 17.25 -11.29
CA ALA A 130 12.50 18.71 -11.15
C ALA A 130 13.47 19.22 -10.05
N GLY A 131 14.66 19.62 -10.47
CA GLY A 131 15.76 19.94 -9.54
C GLY A 131 16.21 18.69 -8.77
N LYS A 132 16.08 18.73 -7.44
CA LYS A 132 16.38 17.58 -6.57
C LYS A 132 15.19 16.62 -6.40
N ASP A 133 13.98 17.09 -6.66
CA ASP A 133 12.73 16.36 -6.46
C ASP A 133 12.27 15.65 -7.74
N HIS A 134 11.20 14.83 -7.63
CA HIS A 134 10.56 14.20 -8.77
C HIS A 134 9.09 14.60 -8.82
N VAL A 135 8.55 14.70 -10.04
CA VAL A 135 7.14 14.99 -10.32
C VAL A 135 6.51 13.79 -11.01
N LEU A 136 5.43 13.29 -10.43
CA LEU A 136 4.63 12.23 -11.01
C LEU A 136 3.23 12.72 -11.33
N ASP A 137 2.76 12.43 -12.55
CA ASP A 137 1.33 12.48 -12.88
C ASP A 137 0.81 11.03 -12.98
N ILE A 138 -0.27 10.76 -12.30
CA ILE A 138 -0.89 9.44 -12.23
C ILE A 138 -2.31 9.56 -12.75
N ALA A 139 -2.63 8.81 -13.82
CA ALA A 139 -4.00 8.61 -14.26
C ALA A 139 -4.69 7.64 -13.29
N ALA A 140 -5.92 7.98 -12.87
CA ALA A 140 -6.66 7.17 -11.90
C ALA A 140 -8.13 6.98 -12.33
N PRO A 141 -8.78 5.88 -11.86
CA PRO A 141 -10.19 5.64 -12.07
C PRO A 141 -11.07 6.75 -11.46
N ALA A 142 -12.24 6.99 -12.04
CA ALA A 142 -13.17 8.00 -11.55
C ALA A 142 -13.56 7.80 -10.08
N ASP A 143 -13.68 6.55 -9.64
CA ASP A 143 -14.01 6.18 -8.26
C ASP A 143 -12.94 6.57 -7.24
N VAL A 144 -11.69 6.71 -7.66
CA VAL A 144 -10.60 7.25 -6.84
C VAL A 144 -10.55 8.76 -6.98
N MET A 145 -10.62 9.27 -8.23
CA MET A 145 -10.50 10.71 -8.53
C MET A 145 -11.51 11.59 -7.76
N LYS A 146 -12.72 11.09 -7.51
CA LYS A 146 -13.77 11.85 -6.80
C LYS A 146 -13.40 12.21 -5.35
N TYR A 147 -12.46 11.50 -4.74
CA TYR A 147 -11.99 11.75 -3.37
C TYR A 147 -10.72 12.61 -3.31
N LEU A 148 -10.06 12.82 -4.44
CA LEU A 148 -8.80 13.55 -4.46
C LEU A 148 -9.04 15.06 -4.49
N VAL A 149 -8.47 15.76 -3.52
CA VAL A 149 -8.55 17.21 -3.42
C VAL A 149 -7.14 17.82 -3.41
N PHE A 150 -7.00 19.03 -3.94
CA PHE A 150 -5.75 19.76 -3.87
C PHE A 150 -5.27 19.89 -2.42
N LYS A 151 -4.01 19.55 -2.14
CA LYS A 151 -3.40 19.49 -0.80
C LYS A 151 -3.98 18.42 0.14
N GLY A 152 -4.87 17.57 -0.35
CA GLY A 152 -5.29 16.37 0.38
C GLY A 152 -4.26 15.25 0.31
N SER A 153 -4.54 14.14 0.97
CA SER A 153 -3.69 12.95 1.01
C SER A 153 -4.21 11.85 0.07
N VAL A 154 -3.30 11.04 -0.42
CA VAL A 154 -3.58 9.81 -1.16
C VAL A 154 -2.46 8.81 -0.86
N ALA A 155 -2.80 7.53 -0.71
CA ALA A 155 -1.79 6.48 -0.66
C ALA A 155 -1.52 5.93 -2.07
N VAL A 156 -0.24 5.96 -2.47
CA VAL A 156 0.26 5.40 -3.75
C VAL A 156 1.26 4.30 -3.44
N ASP A 157 0.97 3.06 -3.82
CA ASP A 157 1.75 1.89 -3.39
C ASP A 157 2.02 1.90 -1.86
N GLY A 158 1.02 2.36 -1.07
CA GLY A 158 1.11 2.49 0.38
C GLY A 158 1.88 3.71 0.88
N ILE A 159 2.38 4.58 0.02
CA ILE A 159 3.08 5.80 0.42
C ILE A 159 2.07 6.93 0.60
N SER A 160 2.01 7.55 1.78
CA SER A 160 1.22 8.75 2.04
C SER A 160 1.80 9.94 1.30
N LEU A 161 1.07 10.49 0.34
CA LEU A 161 1.55 11.58 -0.51
C LEU A 161 0.54 12.71 -0.59
N THR A 162 1.05 13.94 -0.70
CA THR A 162 0.21 15.13 -0.85
C THR A 162 -0.13 15.36 -2.33
N VAL A 163 -1.41 15.54 -2.62
CA VAL A 163 -1.90 15.88 -3.96
C VAL A 163 -1.53 17.32 -4.29
N ALA A 164 -0.66 17.52 -5.28
CA ALA A 164 -0.16 18.82 -5.71
C ALA A 164 -0.99 19.47 -6.83
N ALA A 165 -1.74 18.68 -7.59
CA ALA A 165 -2.73 19.16 -8.56
C ALA A 165 -3.72 18.05 -8.88
N VAL A 166 -4.95 18.42 -9.24
CA VAL A 166 -6.01 17.49 -9.68
C VAL A 166 -6.50 17.94 -11.06
N ALA A 167 -6.47 17.01 -12.02
CA ALA A 167 -7.04 17.18 -13.36
C ALA A 167 -8.26 16.26 -13.51
N LYS A 168 -8.89 16.24 -14.69
CA LYS A 168 -10.12 15.46 -14.93
C LYS A 168 -9.95 13.95 -14.74
N LYS A 169 -8.79 13.39 -15.10
CA LYS A 169 -8.52 11.93 -15.07
C LYS A 169 -7.17 11.59 -14.47
N SER A 170 -6.49 12.54 -13.85
CA SER A 170 -5.16 12.35 -13.27
C SER A 170 -4.91 13.34 -12.14
N PHE A 171 -3.93 13.04 -11.33
CA PHE A 171 -3.45 13.92 -10.28
C PHE A 171 -1.93 13.96 -10.28
N ARG A 172 -1.37 15.02 -9.68
CA ARG A 172 0.07 15.24 -9.56
C ARG A 172 0.51 15.13 -8.13
N ILE A 173 1.66 14.52 -7.91
CA ILE A 173 2.38 14.47 -6.65
C ILE A 173 3.83 14.89 -6.86
N TRP A 174 4.46 15.42 -5.79
CA TRP A 174 5.87 15.71 -5.74
C TRP A 174 6.54 14.76 -4.77
N ILE A 175 7.67 14.20 -5.16
CA ILE A 175 8.44 13.23 -4.39
C ILE A 175 9.79 13.83 -4.04
N ILE A 176 10.06 13.95 -2.75
CA ILE A 176 11.36 14.38 -2.24
C ILE A 176 12.41 13.27 -2.40
N PRO A 177 13.71 13.59 -2.45
CA PRO A 177 14.77 12.59 -2.65
C PRO A 177 14.68 11.42 -1.67
N HIS A 178 14.47 11.69 -0.40
CA HIS A 178 14.36 10.64 0.62
C HIS A 178 13.26 9.61 0.28
N THR A 179 12.04 10.08 -0.02
CA THR A 179 10.91 9.18 -0.37
C THR A 179 11.23 8.37 -1.64
N PHE A 180 11.86 9.00 -2.64
CA PHE A 180 12.29 8.31 -3.85
C PHE A 180 13.27 7.17 -3.53
N GLU A 181 14.28 7.43 -2.70
CA GLU A 181 15.36 6.48 -2.41
C GLU A 181 14.91 5.28 -1.57
N VAL A 182 14.02 5.50 -0.58
CA VAL A 182 13.63 4.45 0.38
C VAL A 182 12.44 3.60 -0.07
N THR A 183 11.72 4.01 -1.14
CA THR A 183 10.53 3.31 -1.61
C THR A 183 10.73 2.65 -2.98
N VAL A 184 9.72 1.90 -3.43
CA VAL A 184 9.70 1.28 -4.76
C VAL A 184 9.65 2.31 -5.89
N LEU A 185 9.40 3.58 -5.59
CA LEU A 185 9.32 4.64 -6.60
C LEU A 185 10.62 4.76 -7.41
N ARG A 186 11.77 4.44 -6.83
CA ARG A 186 13.07 4.45 -7.53
C ARG A 186 13.17 3.49 -8.74
N GLU A 187 12.30 2.47 -8.80
CA GLU A 187 12.26 1.51 -9.91
C GLU A 187 11.07 1.72 -10.84
N ARG A 188 10.13 2.61 -10.47
CA ARG A 188 8.94 2.90 -11.26
C ARG A 188 9.28 3.76 -12.47
N LYS A 189 8.51 3.56 -13.54
CA LYS A 189 8.61 4.32 -14.79
C LYS A 189 7.23 4.64 -15.36
N VAL A 190 7.21 5.52 -16.35
CA VAL A 190 5.97 5.81 -17.11
C VAL A 190 5.41 4.52 -17.70
N GLY A 191 4.13 4.31 -17.50
CA GLY A 191 3.39 3.11 -17.91
C GLY A 191 3.14 2.12 -16.79
N ASP A 192 3.88 2.18 -15.68
CA ASP A 192 3.71 1.26 -14.56
C ASP A 192 2.38 1.50 -13.82
N ALA A 193 1.81 0.41 -13.34
CA ALA A 193 0.63 0.43 -12.48
C ALA A 193 1.03 0.61 -11.02
N VAL A 194 0.27 1.44 -10.30
CA VAL A 194 0.41 1.67 -8.87
C VAL A 194 -0.92 1.44 -8.15
N ASN A 195 -0.87 0.89 -6.94
CA ASN A 195 -2.03 0.76 -6.08
C ASN A 195 -2.43 2.14 -5.54
N LEU A 196 -3.71 2.44 -5.55
CA LEU A 196 -4.26 3.69 -5.04
C LEU A 196 -5.27 3.42 -3.92
N GLU A 197 -5.13 4.16 -2.82
CA GLU A 197 -6.12 4.23 -1.76
C GLU A 197 -6.40 5.71 -1.47
N ALA A 198 -7.67 6.11 -1.63
CA ALA A 198 -8.13 7.44 -1.29
C ALA A 198 -8.27 7.59 0.23
N ASP A 199 -8.11 8.81 0.74
CA ASP A 199 -8.29 9.11 2.17
C ASP A 199 -9.68 8.63 2.64
N LEU A 200 -9.68 7.84 3.71
CA LEU A 200 -10.87 7.25 4.30
C LEU A 200 -11.92 8.29 4.70
N LEU A 201 -11.49 9.49 5.10
CA LEU A 201 -12.39 10.58 5.49
C LEU A 201 -13.31 10.99 4.34
N GLY A 202 -12.79 11.06 3.10
CA GLY A 202 -13.59 11.36 1.92
C GLY A 202 -14.71 10.35 1.68
N LYS A 203 -14.43 9.06 1.90
CA LYS A 203 -15.42 7.98 1.74
C LYS A 203 -16.55 8.07 2.77
N TYR A 204 -16.24 8.38 4.02
CA TYR A 204 -17.26 8.59 5.05
C TYR A 204 -18.10 9.84 4.81
N VAL A 205 -17.47 10.95 4.39
CA VAL A 205 -18.22 12.18 4.03
C VAL A 205 -19.21 11.89 2.90
N GLU A 206 -18.78 11.20 1.82
CA GLU A 206 -19.70 10.79 0.73
C GLU A 206 -20.86 9.94 1.25
N LYS A 207 -20.58 8.95 2.08
CA LYS A 207 -21.61 8.05 2.66
C LYS A 207 -22.65 8.81 3.47
N PHE A 208 -22.23 9.77 4.30
CA PHE A 208 -23.15 10.55 5.13
C PHE A 208 -23.97 11.55 4.31
N LEU A 209 -23.40 12.13 3.26
CA LEU A 209 -24.14 13.05 2.37
C LEU A 209 -25.15 12.31 1.49
N ALA A 210 -24.81 11.11 1.00
CA ALA A 210 -25.73 10.30 0.19
C ALA A 210 -27.00 9.90 0.95
N GLY A 211 -26.93 9.69 2.27
CA GLY A 211 -28.10 9.39 3.12
C GLY A 211 -29.04 10.57 3.41
N ARG A 212 -28.65 11.80 3.00
CA ARG A 212 -29.47 13.01 3.20
C ARG A 212 -30.32 13.42 1.99
N LYS A 213 -30.26 12.64 0.92
CA LYS A 213 -31.05 12.87 -0.32
C LYS A 213 -32.37 12.09 -0.34
N ALA A 214 -32.92 11.73 0.82
CA ALA A 214 -34.24 11.15 0.97
C ALA A 214 -35.25 12.20 1.48
#